data_488e883e5f46a74fd4d29af5f5c5e6b0
#
_entry.id   488e883e5f46a74fd4d29af5f5c5e6b0
#
_cell.length_a   1.000
_cell.length_b   1.000
_cell.length_c   1.000
_cell.angle_alpha   90.00
_cell.angle_beta   90.00
_cell.angle_gamma   90.00
#
_symmetry.space_group_name_H-M   'P 1'
#
loop_
_entity.id
_entity.type
_entity.pdbx_description
1 polymer ?
#
loop_
_entity_poly.entity_id
_entity_poly.type
_entity_poly.pdbx_seq_one_letter_code
_entity_poly.pdbx_strand_id
1 'polypeptide(L)'
;MVAALCMAKLHLFLLVPIWIVSQKRWRLGAGLAGGLLTCGAASFALQGPDWIQRYIHLVLNPIQNTGEAFMPNLHGLCSALALPLAVELAMCAVVAWVVWRTCHRAPENAWVATLAGGLLVSRHAYTQDCLILLPSLVAVLLAEQQALPLRALAGILLLPVLYMGGVGHYPGAWLVPVVTLALVATCLARPAAPPAVQTVLA
;
A
#
# COMPACT_ATOMS: atom_id res chain seq x y z
N MET A 1 7.88 -18.79 1.44
CA MET A 1 9.24 -18.24 1.50
C MET A 1 9.39 -16.89 0.80
N VAL A 2 8.92 -16.70 -0.44
CA VAL A 2 9.04 -15.39 -1.15
C VAL A 2 8.31 -14.26 -0.42
N ALA A 3 7.13 -14.51 0.17
CA ALA A 3 6.40 -13.49 0.96
C ALA A 3 7.17 -13.02 2.22
N ALA A 4 8.11 -13.80 2.72
CA ALA A 4 8.92 -13.41 3.88
C ALA A 4 9.99 -12.36 3.53
N LEU A 5 10.43 -12.28 2.28
CA LEU A 5 11.33 -11.21 1.82
C LEU A 5 10.66 -9.82 1.82
N CYS A 6 9.33 -9.79 1.74
CA CYS A 6 8.55 -8.57 1.90
C CYS A 6 8.60 -8.02 3.33
N MET A 7 9.11 -8.81 4.28
CA MET A 7 9.19 -8.47 5.70
C MET A 7 10.21 -7.38 6.03
N ALA A 8 11.18 -7.13 5.14
CA ALA A 8 12.15 -6.04 5.32
C ALA A 8 11.46 -4.65 5.44
N LYS A 9 10.20 -4.54 4.95
CA LYS A 9 9.38 -3.31 5.01
C LYS A 9 7.94 -3.64 5.41
N LEU A 10 7.78 -4.24 6.58
CA LEU A 10 6.49 -4.67 7.13
C LEU A 10 5.41 -3.60 7.11
N HIS A 11 5.80 -2.35 7.34
CA HIS A 11 4.90 -1.22 7.37
C HIS A 11 4.16 -0.96 6.05
N LEU A 12 4.70 -1.39 4.89
CA LEU A 12 4.01 -1.29 3.60
C LEU A 12 2.88 -2.33 3.45
N PHE A 13 2.90 -3.38 4.28
CA PHE A 13 1.93 -4.47 4.23
C PHE A 13 0.87 -4.39 5.34
N LEU A 14 0.71 -3.23 6.00
CA LEU A 14 -0.22 -3.03 7.12
C LEU A 14 -1.66 -3.44 6.79
N LEU A 15 -2.10 -3.31 5.54
CA LEU A 15 -3.45 -3.64 5.12
C LEU A 15 -3.59 -5.06 4.54
N VAL A 16 -2.49 -5.81 4.37
CA VAL A 16 -2.54 -7.21 3.89
C VAL A 16 -3.35 -8.13 4.82
N PRO A 17 -3.34 -8.00 6.15
CA PRO A 17 -4.22 -8.76 7.02
C PRO A 17 -5.71 -8.56 6.69
N ILE A 18 -6.13 -7.36 6.31
CA ILE A 18 -7.51 -7.07 5.89
C ILE A 18 -7.86 -7.92 4.66
N TRP A 19 -6.99 -7.94 3.65
CA TRP A 19 -7.18 -8.74 2.45
C TRP A 19 -7.21 -10.26 2.74
N ILE A 20 -6.28 -10.75 3.59
CA ILE A 20 -6.22 -12.17 3.98
C ILE A 20 -7.53 -12.61 4.65
N VAL A 21 -8.01 -11.83 5.63
CA VAL A 21 -9.22 -12.13 6.38
C VAL A 21 -10.46 -12.06 5.47
N SER A 22 -10.58 -10.98 4.68
CA SER A 22 -11.72 -10.76 3.78
C SER A 22 -11.83 -11.83 2.70
N GLN A 23 -10.71 -12.31 2.17
CA GLN A 23 -10.64 -13.31 1.12
C GLN A 23 -10.48 -14.75 1.66
N LYS A 24 -10.48 -14.91 3.00
CA LYS A 24 -10.31 -16.20 3.70
C LYS A 24 -9.04 -16.96 3.26
N ARG A 25 -7.95 -16.24 2.94
CA ARG A 25 -6.69 -16.80 2.47
C ARG A 25 -5.79 -17.24 3.63
N TRP A 26 -6.31 -18.10 4.50
CA TRP A 26 -5.65 -18.50 5.75
C TRP A 26 -4.28 -19.14 5.56
N ARG A 27 -4.07 -19.90 4.46
CA ARG A 27 -2.75 -20.49 4.14
C ARG A 27 -1.69 -19.42 3.89
N LEU A 28 -2.07 -18.33 3.20
CA LEU A 28 -1.17 -17.19 3.00
C LEU A 28 -0.89 -16.48 4.33
N GLY A 29 -1.93 -16.29 5.15
CA GLY A 29 -1.80 -15.71 6.50
C GLY A 29 -0.84 -16.51 7.39
N ALA A 30 -0.98 -17.83 7.41
CA ALA A 30 -0.08 -18.72 8.15
C ALA A 30 1.36 -18.63 7.64
N GLY A 31 1.55 -18.59 6.31
CA GLY A 31 2.88 -18.42 5.71
C GLY A 31 3.52 -17.07 6.06
N LEU A 32 2.72 -15.99 6.08
CA LEU A 32 3.17 -14.67 6.48
C LEU A 32 3.55 -14.62 7.96
N ALA A 33 2.70 -15.18 8.83
CA ALA A 33 2.96 -15.28 10.28
C ALA A 33 4.22 -16.12 10.57
N GLY A 34 4.37 -17.27 9.90
CA GLY A 34 5.56 -18.10 10.01
C GLY A 34 6.83 -17.36 9.57
N GLY A 35 6.76 -16.63 8.46
CA GLY A 35 7.87 -15.78 8.00
C GLY A 35 8.25 -14.69 9.01
N LEU A 36 7.23 -14.00 9.59
CA LEU A 36 7.41 -13.01 10.65
C LEU A 36 8.13 -13.60 11.86
N LEU A 37 7.65 -14.73 12.35
CA LEU A 37 8.23 -15.41 13.50
C LEU A 37 9.69 -15.83 13.22
N THR A 38 9.96 -16.37 12.04
CA THR A 38 11.32 -16.79 11.65
C THR A 38 12.26 -15.59 11.58
N CYS A 39 11.85 -14.49 10.91
CA CYS A 39 12.66 -13.28 10.83
C CYS A 39 12.84 -12.62 12.20
N GLY A 40 11.79 -12.59 13.03
CA GLY A 40 11.87 -12.11 14.40
C GLY A 40 12.85 -12.92 15.25
N ALA A 41 12.75 -14.26 15.21
CA ALA A 41 13.66 -15.15 15.92
C ALA A 41 15.13 -14.97 15.47
N ALA A 42 15.35 -14.87 14.14
CA ALA A 42 16.68 -14.58 13.60
C ALA A 42 17.21 -13.22 14.06
N SER A 43 16.36 -12.17 14.10
CA SER A 43 16.74 -10.86 14.61
C SER A 43 17.12 -10.90 16.09
N PHE A 44 16.37 -11.63 16.92
CA PHE A 44 16.73 -11.84 18.33
C PHE A 44 18.05 -12.58 18.49
N ALA A 45 18.28 -13.63 17.69
CA ALA A 45 19.52 -14.42 17.75
C ALA A 45 20.76 -13.60 17.31
N LEU A 46 20.61 -12.70 16.32
CA LEU A 46 21.72 -11.93 15.77
C LEU A 46 21.99 -10.61 16.52
N GLN A 47 20.94 -9.95 16.98
CA GLN A 47 21.03 -8.58 17.54
C GLN A 47 20.79 -8.51 19.06
N GLY A 48 20.38 -9.61 19.66
CA GLY A 48 20.05 -9.69 21.08
C GLY A 48 18.66 -9.14 21.43
N PRO A 49 18.23 -9.23 22.70
CA PRO A 49 16.87 -8.89 23.13
C PRO A 49 16.50 -7.41 22.97
N ASP A 50 17.49 -6.52 22.99
CA ASP A 50 17.27 -5.06 22.94
C ASP A 50 17.04 -4.53 21.53
N TRP A 51 17.04 -5.39 20.50
CA TRP A 51 16.92 -4.93 19.12
C TRP A 51 15.60 -4.21 18.84
N ILE A 52 14.50 -4.63 19.48
CA ILE A 52 13.19 -3.98 19.34
C ILE A 52 13.26 -2.55 19.85
N GLN A 53 13.84 -2.36 21.03
CA GLN A 53 13.96 -1.04 21.64
C GLN A 53 14.85 -0.12 20.78
N ARG A 54 15.97 -0.64 20.31
CA ARG A 54 16.87 0.10 19.40
C ARG A 54 16.16 0.46 18.09
N TYR A 55 15.37 -0.45 17.52
CA TYR A 55 14.59 -0.19 16.30
C TYR A 55 13.51 0.88 16.54
N ILE A 56 12.78 0.82 17.65
CA ILE A 56 11.79 1.83 18.03
C ILE A 56 12.46 3.20 18.15
N HIS A 57 13.58 3.29 18.87
CA HIS A 57 14.34 4.53 18.99
C HIS A 57 14.81 5.07 17.64
N LEU A 58 15.25 4.19 16.74
CA LEU A 58 15.66 4.58 15.40
C LEU A 58 14.49 5.17 14.59
N VAL A 59 13.33 4.50 14.60
CA VAL A 59 12.13 4.92 13.86
C VAL A 59 11.55 6.22 14.40
N LEU A 60 11.61 6.42 15.72
CA LEU A 60 11.09 7.64 16.36
C LEU A 60 12.08 8.81 16.34
N ASN A 61 13.30 8.61 15.84
CA ASN A 61 14.31 9.66 15.82
C ASN A 61 13.99 10.71 14.75
N PRO A 62 13.68 11.97 15.13
CA PRO A 62 13.31 13.02 14.17
C PRO A 62 14.46 13.40 13.22
N ILE A 63 15.72 13.15 13.59
CA ILE A 63 16.89 13.44 12.73
C ILE A 63 16.90 12.52 11.49
N GLN A 64 16.35 11.32 11.59
CA GLN A 64 16.27 10.37 10.49
C GLN A 64 15.04 10.56 9.61
N ASN A 65 14.08 11.34 10.06
CA ASN A 65 12.83 11.64 9.36
C ASN A 65 12.90 12.96 8.58
N THR A 66 14.10 13.36 8.13
CA THR A 66 14.27 14.55 7.29
C THR A 66 13.54 14.35 5.97
N GLY A 67 12.65 15.29 5.64
CA GLY A 67 11.91 15.25 4.37
C GLY A 67 10.54 14.56 4.44
N GLU A 68 9.91 14.50 5.61
CA GLU A 68 8.57 13.90 5.78
C GLU A 68 7.53 14.43 4.77
N ALA A 69 7.55 15.73 4.47
CA ALA A 69 6.65 16.36 3.50
C ALA A 69 6.81 15.85 2.06
N PHE A 70 7.86 15.10 1.77
CA PHE A 70 8.14 14.53 0.44
C PHE A 70 7.87 13.02 0.36
N MET A 71 7.37 12.42 1.43
CA MET A 71 7.00 11.01 1.44
C MET A 71 5.75 10.78 0.58
N PRO A 72 5.71 9.70 -0.24
CA PRO A 72 4.60 9.38 -1.14
C PRO A 72 3.41 8.71 -0.41
N ASN A 73 3.07 9.17 0.79
CA ASN A 73 2.06 8.59 1.67
C ASN A 73 1.19 9.67 2.32
N LEU A 74 0.22 9.27 3.16
CA LEU A 74 -0.66 10.21 3.87
C LEU A 74 0.12 11.04 4.89
N HIS A 75 1.14 10.48 5.55
CA HIS A 75 1.97 11.22 6.48
C HIS A 75 2.69 12.39 5.78
N GLY A 76 3.29 12.13 4.61
CA GLY A 76 3.93 13.19 3.81
C GLY A 76 2.93 14.26 3.35
N LEU A 77 1.73 13.84 2.89
CA LEU A 77 0.68 14.78 2.49
C LEU A 77 0.22 15.64 3.67
N CYS A 78 -0.05 15.04 4.82
CA CYS A 78 -0.48 15.77 6.03
C CYS A 78 0.61 16.70 6.55
N SER A 79 1.87 16.26 6.53
CA SER A 79 3.03 17.09 6.91
C SER A 79 3.18 18.29 5.97
N ALA A 80 3.08 18.09 4.66
CA ALA A 80 3.16 19.18 3.66
C ALA A 80 2.05 20.22 3.83
N LEU A 81 0.86 19.80 4.29
CA LEU A 81 -0.29 20.66 4.52
C LEU A 81 -0.43 21.14 5.98
N ALA A 82 0.55 20.83 6.84
CA ALA A 82 0.53 21.14 8.27
C ALA A 82 -0.77 20.66 8.98
N LEU A 83 -1.29 19.49 8.59
CA LEU A 83 -2.51 18.93 9.15
C LEU A 83 -2.23 18.21 10.49
N PRO A 84 -3.17 18.26 11.45
CA PRO A 84 -3.01 17.59 12.71
C PRO A 84 -3.05 16.06 12.59
N LEU A 85 -2.38 15.33 13.49
CA LEU A 85 -2.33 13.87 13.53
C LEU A 85 -3.73 13.23 13.50
N ALA A 86 -4.73 13.86 14.10
CA ALA A 86 -6.10 13.36 14.10
C ALA A 86 -6.69 13.23 12.68
N VAL A 87 -6.35 14.17 11.78
CA VAL A 87 -6.77 14.13 10.37
C VAL A 87 -6.04 13.00 9.65
N GLU A 88 -4.74 12.84 9.86
CA GLU A 88 -3.96 11.72 9.30
C GLU A 88 -4.56 10.37 9.70
N LEU A 89 -4.85 10.17 11.01
CA LEU A 89 -5.47 8.94 11.52
C LEU A 89 -6.86 8.70 10.92
N ALA A 90 -7.67 9.76 10.77
CA ALA A 90 -8.98 9.66 10.13
C ALA A 90 -8.85 9.24 8.64
N MET A 91 -7.91 9.82 7.90
CA MET A 91 -7.64 9.44 6.51
C MET A 91 -7.15 7.97 6.40
N CYS A 92 -6.26 7.54 7.31
CA CYS A 92 -5.83 6.14 7.38
C CYS A 92 -7.00 5.19 7.63
N ALA A 93 -7.92 5.54 8.54
CA ALA A 93 -9.12 4.75 8.81
C ALA A 93 -10.04 4.66 7.58
N VAL A 94 -10.22 5.78 6.86
CA VAL A 94 -11.00 5.81 5.61
C VAL A 94 -10.35 4.93 4.55
N VAL A 95 -9.03 5.00 4.36
CA VAL A 95 -8.31 4.13 3.41
C VAL A 95 -8.48 2.65 3.78
N ALA A 96 -8.31 2.29 5.06
CA ALA A 96 -8.50 0.92 5.53
C ALA A 96 -9.94 0.43 5.28
N TRP A 97 -10.94 1.29 5.53
CA TRP A 97 -12.34 0.99 5.25
C TRP A 97 -12.59 0.81 3.75
N VAL A 98 -12.03 1.66 2.88
CA VAL A 98 -12.15 1.53 1.42
C VAL A 98 -11.54 0.21 0.95
N VAL A 99 -10.35 -0.15 1.44
CA VAL A 99 -9.72 -1.44 1.12
C VAL A 99 -10.59 -2.61 1.58
N TRP A 100 -11.11 -2.57 2.82
CA TRP A 100 -12.06 -3.57 3.32
C TRP A 100 -13.28 -3.72 2.40
N ARG A 101 -13.89 -2.60 2.00
CA ARG A 101 -15.06 -2.60 1.10
C ARG A 101 -14.70 -3.13 -0.29
N THR A 102 -13.53 -2.77 -0.83
CA THR A 102 -13.04 -3.27 -2.12
C THR A 102 -12.85 -4.78 -2.08
N CYS A 103 -12.28 -5.32 -1.00
CA CYS A 103 -12.11 -6.76 -0.83
C CYS A 103 -13.44 -7.54 -0.92
N HIS A 104 -14.56 -6.93 -0.53
CA HIS A 104 -15.87 -7.57 -0.56
C HIS A 104 -16.66 -7.31 -1.85
N ARG A 105 -16.50 -6.14 -2.47
CA ARG A 105 -17.30 -5.72 -3.63
C ARG A 105 -16.62 -5.94 -4.98
N ALA A 106 -15.31 -5.84 -5.01
CA ALA A 106 -14.49 -5.94 -6.20
C ALA A 106 -13.21 -6.75 -5.89
N PRO A 107 -13.32 -8.06 -5.61
CA PRO A 107 -12.21 -8.90 -5.17
C PRO A 107 -11.04 -8.93 -6.15
N GLU A 108 -11.30 -8.73 -7.44
CA GLU A 108 -10.29 -8.62 -8.50
C GLU A 108 -9.38 -7.39 -8.33
N ASN A 109 -9.89 -6.30 -7.71
CA ASN A 109 -9.15 -5.08 -7.43
C ASN A 109 -8.55 -5.07 -6.00
N ALA A 110 -8.90 -6.07 -5.19
CA ALA A 110 -8.54 -6.11 -3.77
C ALA A 110 -7.02 -6.05 -3.55
N TRP A 111 -6.24 -6.71 -4.40
CA TRP A 111 -4.78 -6.71 -4.29
C TRP A 111 -4.19 -5.34 -4.56
N VAL A 112 -4.62 -4.67 -5.64
CA VAL A 112 -4.18 -3.30 -5.99
C VAL A 112 -4.53 -2.33 -4.87
N ALA A 113 -5.79 -2.37 -4.40
CA ALA A 113 -6.26 -1.50 -3.32
C ALA A 113 -5.49 -1.74 -2.02
N THR A 114 -5.15 -3.01 -1.71
CA THR A 114 -4.41 -3.37 -0.49
C THR A 114 -2.98 -2.86 -0.52
N LEU A 115 -2.26 -3.01 -1.63
CA LEU A 115 -0.88 -2.52 -1.75
C LEU A 115 -0.83 -1.00 -1.79
N ALA A 116 -1.70 -0.37 -2.58
CA ALA A 116 -1.78 1.09 -2.67
C ALA A 116 -2.21 1.71 -1.33
N GLY A 117 -3.21 1.12 -0.67
CA GLY A 117 -3.62 1.52 0.67
C GLY A 117 -2.52 1.32 1.72
N GLY A 118 -1.79 0.21 1.65
CA GLY A 118 -0.65 -0.07 2.54
C GLY A 118 0.45 0.99 2.43
N LEU A 119 0.79 1.39 1.20
CA LEU A 119 1.72 2.49 0.94
C LEU A 119 1.23 3.80 1.56
N LEU A 120 -0.06 4.14 1.37
CA LEU A 120 -0.66 5.36 1.89
C LEU A 120 -0.68 5.43 3.42
N VAL A 121 -1.02 4.32 4.09
CA VAL A 121 -1.15 4.24 5.55
C VAL A 121 0.21 4.08 6.24
N SER A 122 1.24 3.68 5.50
CA SER A 122 2.59 3.56 6.03
C SER A 122 3.11 4.91 6.49
N ARG A 123 3.64 4.99 7.73
CA ARG A 123 4.22 6.23 8.25
C ARG A 123 5.56 6.56 7.58
N HIS A 124 6.33 5.56 7.21
CA HIS A 124 7.63 5.71 6.58
C HIS A 124 7.62 5.03 5.20
N ALA A 125 7.33 5.80 4.17
CA ALA A 125 7.45 5.34 2.79
C ALA A 125 8.30 6.34 2.01
N TYR A 126 9.27 5.82 1.29
CA TYR A 126 10.10 6.62 0.40
C TYR A 126 9.71 6.39 -1.06
N THR A 127 10.17 7.23 -1.95
CA THR A 127 9.85 7.15 -3.38
C THR A 127 10.16 5.77 -3.98
N GLN A 128 11.27 5.13 -3.57
CA GLN A 128 11.60 3.77 -4.01
C GLN A 128 10.59 2.70 -3.54
N ASP A 129 9.84 2.96 -2.48
CA ASP A 129 8.84 2.01 -1.97
C ASP A 129 7.61 1.93 -2.87
N CYS A 130 7.39 2.93 -3.71
CA CYS A 130 6.34 2.92 -4.72
C CYS A 130 6.54 1.79 -5.75
N LEU A 131 7.75 1.25 -5.90
CA LEU A 131 8.02 0.09 -6.75
C LEU A 131 7.20 -1.16 -6.35
N ILE A 132 6.72 -1.23 -5.11
CA ILE A 132 5.83 -2.33 -4.66
C ILE A 132 4.52 -2.34 -5.43
N LEU A 133 4.09 -1.19 -5.96
CA LEU A 133 2.88 -1.08 -6.76
C LEU A 133 3.06 -1.59 -8.19
N LEU A 134 4.29 -1.63 -8.71
CA LEU A 134 4.59 -1.90 -10.11
C LEU A 134 3.89 -3.17 -10.65
N PRO A 135 3.97 -4.34 -10.01
CA PRO A 135 3.32 -5.55 -10.53
C PRO A 135 1.80 -5.39 -10.61
N SER A 136 1.18 -4.74 -9.63
CA SER A 136 -0.27 -4.55 -9.58
C SER A 136 -0.74 -3.51 -10.59
N LEU A 137 0.01 -2.43 -10.81
CA LEU A 137 -0.30 -1.40 -11.80
C LEU A 137 -0.20 -1.96 -13.23
N VAL A 138 0.85 -2.75 -13.51
CA VAL A 138 1.01 -3.44 -14.81
C VAL A 138 -0.14 -4.41 -15.02
N ALA A 139 -0.53 -5.20 -14.02
CA ALA A 139 -1.67 -6.11 -14.13
C ALA A 139 -2.98 -5.36 -14.44
N VAL A 140 -3.21 -4.18 -13.82
CA VAL A 140 -4.38 -3.32 -14.13
C VAL A 140 -4.35 -2.85 -15.58
N LEU A 141 -3.19 -2.44 -16.10
CA LEU A 141 -3.09 -1.95 -17.49
C LEU A 141 -3.31 -3.05 -18.51
N LEU A 142 -2.83 -4.27 -18.23
CA LEU A 142 -2.97 -5.41 -19.12
C LEU A 142 -4.38 -6.04 -19.09
N ALA A 143 -5.15 -5.78 -18.03
CA ALA A 143 -6.50 -6.32 -17.90
C ALA A 143 -7.49 -5.51 -18.75
N GLU A 144 -7.93 -6.05 -19.88
CA GLU A 144 -8.83 -5.38 -20.83
C GLU A 144 -10.16 -4.96 -20.22
N GLN A 145 -10.67 -5.73 -19.25
CA GLN A 145 -11.96 -5.49 -18.61
C GLN A 145 -11.91 -4.41 -17.52
N GLN A 146 -10.75 -3.85 -17.21
CA GLN A 146 -10.63 -2.80 -16.21
C GLN A 146 -11.21 -1.47 -16.69
N ALA A 147 -11.90 -0.78 -15.77
CA ALA A 147 -12.46 0.54 -16.05
C ALA A 147 -11.37 1.54 -16.48
N LEU A 148 -11.69 2.37 -17.49
CA LEU A 148 -10.75 3.36 -18.02
C LEU A 148 -10.14 4.26 -16.94
N PRO A 149 -10.89 4.78 -15.93
CA PRO A 149 -10.30 5.61 -14.88
C PRO A 149 -9.23 4.87 -14.06
N LEU A 150 -9.45 3.59 -13.75
CA LEU A 150 -8.47 2.79 -13.00
C LEU A 150 -7.19 2.57 -13.82
N ARG A 151 -7.33 2.27 -15.12
CA ARG A 151 -6.19 2.13 -16.04
C ARG A 151 -5.44 3.45 -16.22
N ALA A 152 -6.14 4.57 -16.34
CA ALA A 152 -5.53 5.89 -16.46
C ALA A 152 -4.69 6.23 -15.21
N LEU A 153 -5.25 6.03 -14.01
CA LEU A 153 -4.54 6.27 -12.75
C LEU A 153 -3.33 5.33 -12.59
N ALA A 154 -3.48 4.06 -12.97
CA ALA A 154 -2.36 3.11 -12.99
C ALA A 154 -1.26 3.55 -13.95
N GLY A 155 -1.62 4.04 -15.14
CA GLY A 155 -0.68 4.59 -16.12
C GLY A 155 0.05 5.82 -15.61
N ILE A 156 -0.66 6.76 -14.96
CA ILE A 156 -0.06 7.95 -14.35
C ILE A 156 0.96 7.55 -13.26
N LEU A 157 0.61 6.58 -12.39
CA LEU A 157 1.52 6.10 -11.35
C LEU A 157 2.74 5.33 -11.88
N LEU A 158 2.76 4.95 -13.15
CA LEU A 158 3.95 4.37 -13.80
C LEU A 158 4.87 5.43 -14.43
N LEU A 159 4.46 6.70 -14.49
CA LEU A 159 5.29 7.76 -15.05
C LEU A 159 6.42 8.15 -14.08
N PRO A 160 7.69 7.99 -14.45
CA PRO A 160 8.82 8.34 -13.57
C PRO A 160 8.81 9.80 -13.14
N VAL A 161 8.31 10.71 -13.97
CA VAL A 161 8.24 12.15 -13.68
C VAL A 161 7.42 12.44 -12.42
N LEU A 162 6.41 11.63 -12.11
CA LEU A 162 5.59 11.80 -10.92
C LEU A 162 6.41 11.71 -9.63
N TYR A 163 7.48 10.92 -9.64
CA TYR A 163 8.33 10.65 -8.48
C TYR A 163 9.51 11.62 -8.32
N MET A 164 9.76 12.44 -9.34
CA MET A 164 10.86 13.42 -9.31
C MET A 164 10.70 14.43 -8.18
N GLY A 165 9.45 14.78 -7.83
CA GLY A 165 9.17 15.65 -6.69
C GLY A 165 9.71 15.09 -5.37
N GLY A 166 9.51 13.78 -5.11
CA GLY A 166 9.99 13.12 -3.89
C GLY A 166 11.52 12.97 -3.85
N VAL A 167 12.15 12.65 -4.99
CA VAL A 167 13.62 12.46 -5.07
C VAL A 167 14.37 13.77 -4.95
N GLY A 168 13.87 14.83 -5.60
CA GLY A 168 14.55 16.13 -5.67
C GLY A 168 14.08 17.15 -4.63
N HIS A 169 13.17 16.78 -3.72
CA HIS A 169 12.52 17.70 -2.77
C HIS A 169 11.81 18.89 -3.47
N TYR A 170 11.28 18.64 -4.68
CA TYR A 170 10.58 19.68 -5.46
C TYR A 170 9.09 19.78 -5.05
N PRO A 171 8.48 20.96 -5.29
CA PRO A 171 7.02 21.10 -5.18
C PRO A 171 6.33 20.07 -6.07
N GLY A 172 5.30 19.38 -5.54
CA GLY A 172 4.56 18.36 -6.29
C GLY A 172 4.75 16.92 -5.79
N ALA A 173 5.60 16.67 -4.79
CA ALA A 173 5.71 15.35 -4.15
C ALA A 173 4.35 14.83 -3.64
N TRP A 174 3.42 15.72 -3.26
CA TRP A 174 2.05 15.43 -2.84
C TRP A 174 1.17 14.81 -3.95
N LEU A 175 1.58 14.89 -5.22
CA LEU A 175 0.84 14.28 -6.32
C LEU A 175 0.78 12.76 -6.20
N VAL A 176 1.86 12.11 -5.75
CA VAL A 176 1.90 10.65 -5.61
C VAL A 176 0.81 10.15 -4.64
N PRO A 177 0.72 10.64 -3.40
CA PRO A 177 -0.33 10.19 -2.49
C PRO A 177 -1.74 10.56 -2.97
N VAL A 178 -1.93 11.70 -3.64
CA VAL A 178 -3.23 12.09 -4.18
C VAL A 178 -3.69 11.16 -5.30
N VAL A 179 -2.81 10.84 -6.27
CA VAL A 179 -3.12 9.89 -7.35
C VAL A 179 -3.34 8.49 -6.79
N THR A 180 -2.57 8.09 -5.79
CA THR A 180 -2.73 6.79 -5.13
C THR A 180 -4.06 6.70 -4.36
N LEU A 181 -4.49 7.78 -3.68
CA LEU A 181 -5.81 7.87 -3.06
C LEU A 181 -6.93 7.72 -4.10
N ALA A 182 -6.81 8.42 -5.23
CA ALA A 182 -7.77 8.32 -6.33
C ALA A 182 -7.82 6.88 -6.90
N LEU A 183 -6.67 6.20 -7.04
CA LEU A 183 -6.61 4.80 -7.45
C LEU A 183 -7.38 3.91 -6.47
N VAL A 184 -7.13 4.03 -5.16
CA VAL A 184 -7.81 3.22 -4.13
C VAL A 184 -9.32 3.48 -4.14
N ALA A 185 -9.75 4.73 -4.24
CA ALA A 185 -11.16 5.09 -4.34
C ALA A 185 -11.82 4.52 -5.60
N THR A 186 -11.11 4.53 -6.74
CA THR A 186 -11.61 3.99 -8.01
C THR A 186 -11.75 2.47 -7.96
N CYS A 187 -10.89 1.77 -7.21
CA CYS A 187 -11.03 0.33 -6.98
C CYS A 187 -12.38 -0.02 -6.31
N LEU A 188 -12.90 0.84 -5.43
CA LEU A 188 -14.20 0.66 -4.77
C LEU A 188 -15.38 0.92 -5.72
N ALA A 189 -15.24 1.91 -6.62
CA ALA A 189 -16.32 2.41 -7.50
C ALA A 189 -16.61 1.50 -8.70
N ARG A 190 -15.88 0.40 -8.88
CA ARG A 190 -16.10 -0.50 -10.01
C ARG A 190 -17.51 -1.10 -9.97
N PRO A 191 -18.30 -0.98 -11.06
CA PRO A 191 -19.55 -1.70 -11.18
C PRO A 191 -19.28 -3.21 -11.16
N ALA A 192 -20.17 -3.98 -10.54
CA ALA A 192 -20.09 -5.44 -10.59
C ALA A 192 -20.01 -5.88 -12.06
N ALA A 193 -19.11 -6.81 -12.37
CA ALA A 193 -19.05 -7.39 -13.70
C ALA A 193 -20.42 -7.94 -14.09
N PRO A 194 -20.92 -7.72 -15.31
CA PRO A 194 -22.14 -8.33 -15.75
C PRO A 194 -22.05 -9.84 -15.55
N PRO A 195 -23.14 -10.50 -15.13
CA PRO A 195 -23.15 -11.95 -14.97
C PRO A 195 -22.64 -12.57 -16.28
N ALA A 196 -21.66 -13.48 -16.15
CA ALA A 196 -21.15 -14.20 -17.31
C ALA A 196 -22.35 -14.81 -18.05
N VAL A 197 -22.55 -14.40 -19.30
CA VAL A 197 -23.52 -15.02 -20.19
C VAL A 197 -23.07 -16.46 -20.30
N GLN A 198 -23.76 -17.36 -19.58
CA GLN A 198 -23.62 -18.79 -19.80
C GLN A 198 -24.05 -19.01 -21.24
N THR A 199 -23.09 -19.12 -22.14
CA THR A 199 -23.35 -19.62 -23.48
C THR A 199 -23.78 -21.06 -23.28
N VAL A 200 -25.09 -21.26 -23.22
CA VAL A 200 -25.69 -22.59 -23.32
C VAL A 200 -25.39 -23.03 -24.73
N LEU A 201 -24.31 -23.81 -24.88
CA LEU A 201 -24.10 -24.62 -26.07
C LEU A 201 -25.17 -25.70 -26.06
N ALA A 202 -26.27 -25.45 -26.79
CA ALA A 202 -27.26 -26.44 -27.14
C ALA A 202 -26.69 -27.35 -28.24
#